data_08ce34cffcc7d1a0edaaeb6a4b9384a3
#
_entry.id   08ce34cffcc7d1a0edaaeb6a4b9384a3
#
_cell.length_a   1.000
_cell.length_b   1.000
_cell.length_c   1.000
_cell.angle_alpha   90.00
_cell.angle_beta   90.00
_cell.angle_gamma   90.00
#
_symmetry.space_group_name_H-M   'P 1'
#
loop_
_entity.id
_entity.type
_entity.pdbx_description
1 polymer ?
#
loop_
_entity_poly.entity_id
_entity_poly.type
_entity_poly.pdbx_seq_one_letter_code
_entity_poly.pdbx_strand_id
1 'polypeptide(L)'
;MNKQQLIFISTISFISLMLLGWYFGYYSSLNKDLNQMNKSYNDIKNEKTKFQDIKRRIPLIEKEWTQTKNELNIILDRIPSDRDYDNISKMLRGLINQNRLAIDNYNESTIAIDTKEIFLPETNETLIIEKFPIDIELRGSFLDFGNFLDQLSYTNYHITISNMYISQNKYSEDQNISFISYVYTKSSDNEVSYNQNY
;
A
#
# COMPACT_ATOMS: atom_id res chain seq x y z
N MET A 1 -61.35 -63.20 -27.35
CA MET A 1 -60.85 -62.75 -26.01
C MET A 1 -62.06 -62.76 -25.05
N ASN A 2 -61.98 -63.51 -23.95
CA ASN A 2 -63.06 -63.61 -22.98
C ASN A 2 -63.23 -62.31 -22.22
N LYS A 3 -64.52 -61.88 -22.02
CA LYS A 3 -64.85 -60.60 -21.28
C LYS A 3 -64.14 -60.48 -19.93
N GLN A 4 -63.86 -61.58 -19.25
CA GLN A 4 -63.14 -61.67 -17.99
C GLN A 4 -61.68 -61.39 -18.14
N GLN A 5 -61.04 -61.79 -19.24
CA GLN A 5 -59.60 -61.45 -19.52
C GLN A 5 -59.41 -59.98 -19.82
N LEU A 6 -60.38 -59.37 -20.47
CA LEU A 6 -60.35 -57.92 -20.77
C LEU A 6 -60.42 -57.05 -19.50
N ILE A 7 -61.28 -57.42 -18.56
CA ILE A 7 -61.44 -56.78 -17.26
C ILE A 7 -60.15 -56.94 -16.42
N PHE A 8 -59.56 -58.14 -16.42
CA PHE A 8 -58.34 -58.42 -15.67
C PHE A 8 -57.15 -57.63 -16.19
N ILE A 9 -56.97 -57.47 -17.51
CA ILE A 9 -55.92 -56.68 -18.12
C ILE A 9 -56.09 -55.16 -17.83
N SER A 10 -57.38 -54.72 -17.88
CA SER A 10 -57.71 -53.31 -17.59
C SER A 10 -57.41 -52.93 -16.13
N THR A 11 -57.73 -53.80 -15.17
CA THR A 11 -57.45 -53.57 -13.74
C THR A 11 -55.93 -53.55 -13.44
N ILE A 12 -55.17 -54.47 -14.03
CA ILE A 12 -53.71 -54.46 -13.88
C ILE A 12 -53.06 -53.17 -14.49
N SER A 13 -53.54 -52.79 -15.68
CA SER A 13 -53.06 -51.54 -16.33
C SER A 13 -53.33 -50.29 -15.50
N PHE A 14 -54.54 -50.22 -14.89
CA PHE A 14 -54.93 -49.13 -14.02
C PHE A 14 -54.08 -49.04 -12.74
N ILE A 15 -53.83 -50.22 -12.08
CA ILE A 15 -52.94 -50.28 -10.89
C ILE A 15 -51.51 -49.88 -11.24
N SER A 16 -51.01 -50.34 -12.39
CA SER A 16 -49.64 -49.92 -12.86
C SER A 16 -49.52 -48.46 -13.12
N LEU A 17 -50.52 -47.82 -13.74
CA LEU A 17 -50.58 -46.36 -13.95
C LEU A 17 -50.63 -45.60 -12.61
N MET A 18 -51.39 -46.09 -11.65
CA MET A 18 -51.51 -45.49 -10.35
C MET A 18 -50.20 -45.55 -9.55
N LEU A 19 -49.48 -46.67 -9.63
CA LEU A 19 -48.15 -46.83 -9.02
C LEU A 19 -47.11 -45.96 -9.70
N LEU A 20 -47.12 -45.82 -11.02
CA LEU A 20 -46.23 -44.92 -11.76
C LEU A 20 -46.51 -43.46 -11.38
N GLY A 21 -47.78 -43.06 -11.35
CA GLY A 21 -48.13 -41.69 -10.95
C GLY A 21 -47.68 -41.34 -9.51
N TRP A 22 -47.86 -42.29 -8.58
CA TRP A 22 -47.41 -42.12 -7.20
C TRP A 22 -45.89 -42.09 -7.10
N TYR A 23 -45.17 -42.94 -7.83
CA TYR A 23 -43.71 -42.97 -7.91
C TYR A 23 -43.15 -41.65 -8.48
N PHE A 24 -43.64 -41.18 -9.59
CA PHE A 24 -43.18 -39.94 -10.23
C PHE A 24 -43.54 -38.70 -9.41
N GLY A 25 -44.76 -38.63 -8.82
CA GLY A 25 -45.17 -37.48 -8.03
C GLY A 25 -44.44 -37.34 -6.70
N TYR A 26 -44.39 -38.46 -5.96
CA TYR A 26 -43.84 -38.44 -4.61
C TYR A 26 -42.31 -38.52 -4.59
N TYR A 27 -41.74 -39.43 -5.36
CA TYR A 27 -40.30 -39.64 -5.39
C TYR A 27 -39.54 -38.46 -6.05
N SER A 28 -40.11 -37.87 -7.09
CA SER A 28 -39.53 -36.72 -7.74
C SER A 28 -39.51 -35.47 -6.82
N SER A 29 -40.56 -35.27 -6.05
CA SER A 29 -40.63 -34.18 -5.07
C SER A 29 -39.61 -34.37 -3.94
N LEU A 30 -39.56 -35.57 -3.37
CA LEU A 30 -38.63 -35.91 -2.29
C LEU A 30 -37.15 -35.74 -2.74
N ASN A 31 -36.86 -36.13 -3.96
CA ASN A 31 -35.50 -36.02 -4.51
C ASN A 31 -35.09 -34.57 -4.77
N LYS A 32 -36.03 -33.70 -5.14
CA LYS A 32 -35.81 -32.24 -5.26
C LYS A 32 -35.51 -31.64 -3.89
N ASP A 33 -36.27 -31.97 -2.87
CA ASP A 33 -36.10 -31.48 -1.51
C ASP A 33 -34.74 -31.91 -0.92
N LEU A 34 -34.35 -33.17 -1.13
CA LEU A 34 -33.06 -33.69 -0.73
C LEU A 34 -31.90 -32.96 -1.43
N ASN A 35 -32.04 -32.70 -2.73
CA ASN A 35 -31.03 -31.99 -3.50
C ASN A 35 -30.91 -30.51 -3.04
N GLN A 36 -32.03 -29.85 -2.72
CA GLN A 36 -32.04 -28.51 -2.18
C GLN A 36 -31.39 -28.47 -0.78
N MET A 37 -31.74 -29.42 0.08
CA MET A 37 -31.09 -29.51 1.40
C MET A 37 -29.59 -29.75 1.31
N ASN A 38 -29.15 -30.66 0.43
CA ASN A 38 -27.73 -30.91 0.20
C ASN A 38 -27.00 -29.68 -0.33
N LYS A 39 -27.63 -28.92 -1.23
CA LYS A 39 -27.08 -27.66 -1.74
C LYS A 39 -26.95 -26.65 -0.61
N SER A 40 -28.02 -26.42 0.15
CA SER A 40 -27.99 -25.49 1.28
C SER A 40 -26.96 -25.89 2.35
N TYR A 41 -26.84 -27.18 2.64
CA TYR A 41 -25.82 -27.71 3.56
C TYR A 41 -24.39 -27.39 3.06
N ASN A 42 -24.12 -27.61 1.78
CA ASN A 42 -22.83 -27.34 1.18
C ASN A 42 -22.52 -25.83 1.16
N ASP A 43 -23.52 -24.98 0.90
CA ASP A 43 -23.41 -23.55 0.93
C ASP A 43 -23.03 -23.04 2.34
N ILE A 44 -23.77 -23.52 3.37
CA ILE A 44 -23.47 -23.18 4.78
C ILE A 44 -22.08 -23.69 5.19
N LYS A 45 -21.69 -24.89 4.75
CA LYS A 45 -20.36 -25.44 5.02
C LYS A 45 -19.26 -24.60 4.39
N ASN A 46 -19.46 -24.15 3.16
CA ASN A 46 -18.51 -23.27 2.45
C ASN A 46 -18.42 -21.90 3.12
N GLU A 47 -19.54 -21.32 3.53
CA GLU A 47 -19.55 -20.09 4.31
C GLU A 47 -18.79 -20.24 5.63
N LYS A 48 -19.06 -21.29 6.37
CA LYS A 48 -18.34 -21.57 7.63
C LYS A 48 -16.83 -21.66 7.41
N THR A 49 -16.38 -22.31 6.34
CA THR A 49 -14.97 -22.41 6.00
C THR A 49 -14.38 -21.03 5.70
N LYS A 50 -15.09 -20.22 4.90
CA LYS A 50 -14.68 -18.83 4.61
C LYS A 50 -14.55 -18.00 5.88
N PHE A 51 -15.52 -18.09 6.80
CA PHE A 51 -15.45 -17.37 8.08
C PHE A 51 -14.28 -17.84 8.95
N GLN A 52 -13.98 -19.13 8.96
CA GLN A 52 -12.81 -19.65 9.68
C GLN A 52 -11.49 -19.13 9.10
N ASP A 53 -11.38 -19.06 7.78
CA ASP A 53 -10.21 -18.53 7.10
C ASP A 53 -10.05 -17.01 7.36
N ILE A 54 -11.14 -16.26 7.31
CA ILE A 54 -11.14 -14.82 7.68
C ILE A 54 -10.66 -14.67 9.12
N LYS A 55 -11.25 -15.42 10.07
CA LYS A 55 -10.88 -15.36 11.49
C LYS A 55 -9.40 -15.67 11.72
N ARG A 56 -8.78 -16.56 10.94
CA ARG A 56 -7.34 -16.86 11.01
C ARG A 56 -6.48 -15.73 10.43
N ARG A 57 -7.00 -15.00 9.43
CA ARG A 57 -6.26 -13.92 8.76
C ARG A 57 -6.30 -12.60 9.53
N ILE A 58 -7.34 -12.36 10.34
CA ILE A 58 -7.47 -11.12 11.12
C ILE A 58 -6.21 -10.83 11.94
N PRO A 59 -5.66 -11.74 12.77
CA PRO A 59 -4.46 -11.44 13.56
C PRO A 59 -3.21 -11.14 12.72
N LEU A 60 -3.11 -11.73 11.52
CA LEU A 60 -2.02 -11.45 10.59
C LEU A 60 -2.13 -10.04 10.02
N ILE A 61 -3.34 -9.66 9.59
CA ILE A 61 -3.63 -8.32 9.06
C ILE A 61 -3.41 -7.25 10.15
N GLU A 62 -3.84 -7.51 11.38
CA GLU A 62 -3.61 -6.61 12.53
C GLU A 62 -2.11 -6.42 12.80
N LYS A 63 -1.34 -7.51 12.74
CA LYS A 63 0.11 -7.45 12.90
C LYS A 63 0.78 -6.66 11.77
N GLU A 64 0.43 -6.94 10.53
CA GLU A 64 0.94 -6.22 9.35
C GLU A 64 0.57 -4.73 9.41
N TRP A 65 -0.66 -4.42 9.78
CA TRP A 65 -1.12 -3.03 9.98
C TRP A 65 -0.30 -2.32 11.05
N THR A 66 -0.10 -2.96 12.20
CA THR A 66 0.69 -2.38 13.30
C THR A 66 2.15 -2.14 12.88
N GLN A 67 2.74 -3.06 12.13
CA GLN A 67 4.10 -2.90 11.61
C GLN A 67 4.18 -1.73 10.63
N THR A 68 3.30 -1.70 9.63
CA THR A 68 3.26 -0.63 8.61
C THR A 68 3.01 0.74 9.25
N LYS A 69 2.14 0.80 10.26
CA LYS A 69 1.89 2.01 11.03
C LYS A 69 3.14 2.50 11.77
N ASN A 70 3.87 1.59 12.43
CA ASN A 70 5.10 1.96 13.13
C ASN A 70 6.17 2.47 12.16
N GLU A 71 6.31 1.81 11.01
CA GLU A 71 7.22 2.26 9.94
C GLU A 71 6.84 3.65 9.41
N LEU A 72 5.54 3.88 9.18
CA LEU A 72 5.04 5.20 8.77
C LEU A 72 5.36 6.27 9.82
N ASN A 73 5.11 6.01 11.10
CA ASN A 73 5.40 6.96 12.16
C ASN A 73 6.90 7.28 12.23
N ILE A 74 7.78 6.29 12.13
CA ILE A 74 9.23 6.51 12.08
C ILE A 74 9.63 7.42 10.91
N ILE A 75 9.02 7.25 9.76
CA ILE A 75 9.27 8.11 8.58
C ILE A 75 8.73 9.51 8.83
N LEU A 76 7.50 9.63 9.34
CA LEU A 76 6.87 10.94 9.61
C LEU A 76 7.62 11.73 10.68
N ASP A 77 8.22 11.06 11.67
CA ASP A 77 9.05 11.72 12.70
C ASP A 77 10.33 12.31 12.11
N ARG A 78 10.83 11.76 11.00
CA ARG A 78 12.00 12.27 10.28
C ARG A 78 11.66 13.33 9.24
N ILE A 79 10.38 13.59 8.98
CA ILE A 79 9.92 14.65 8.09
C ILE A 79 9.60 15.87 8.95
N PRO A 80 10.40 16.95 8.86
CA PRO A 80 10.21 18.15 9.65
C PRO A 80 9.02 18.97 9.18
N SER A 81 8.66 19.99 9.95
CA SER A 81 7.69 20.98 9.51
C SER A 81 8.21 21.82 8.35
N ASP A 82 7.30 22.41 7.60
CA ASP A 82 7.59 23.26 6.44
C ASP A 82 8.57 24.41 6.78
N ARG A 83 8.50 24.93 8.02
CA ARG A 83 9.38 26.00 8.52
C ARG A 83 10.86 25.62 8.65
N ASP A 84 11.16 24.32 8.63
CA ASP A 84 12.53 23.83 8.84
C ASP A 84 13.30 23.61 7.54
N TYR A 85 12.72 23.87 6.36
CA TYR A 85 13.37 23.65 5.06
C TYR A 85 14.72 24.37 4.97
N ASP A 86 14.78 25.66 5.35
CA ASP A 86 16.01 26.45 5.36
C ASP A 86 17.10 25.87 6.29
N ASN A 87 16.68 25.31 7.42
CA ASN A 87 17.61 24.69 8.36
C ASN A 87 18.20 23.41 7.79
N ILE A 88 17.40 22.63 7.06
CA ILE A 88 17.86 21.41 6.40
C ILE A 88 18.84 21.74 5.28
N SER A 89 18.54 22.75 4.48
CA SER A 89 19.46 23.19 3.44
C SER A 89 20.79 23.69 4.01
N LYS A 90 20.77 24.48 5.08
CA LYS A 90 21.99 24.92 5.79
C LYS A 90 22.77 23.73 6.37
N MET A 91 22.09 22.77 6.98
CA MET A 91 22.71 21.55 7.49
C MET A 91 23.36 20.75 6.36
N LEU A 92 22.70 20.59 5.21
CA LEU A 92 23.24 19.87 4.05
C LEU A 92 24.50 20.54 3.51
N ARG A 93 24.49 21.87 3.35
CA ARG A 93 25.69 22.65 2.99
C ARG A 93 26.82 22.49 4.03
N GLY A 94 26.46 22.50 5.32
CA GLY A 94 27.42 22.27 6.40
C GLY A 94 28.09 20.89 6.31
N LEU A 95 27.33 19.82 6.06
CA LEU A 95 27.87 18.47 5.87
C LEU A 95 28.78 18.37 4.65
N ILE A 96 28.43 19.00 3.52
CA ILE A 96 29.26 19.05 2.33
C ILE A 96 30.64 19.70 2.67
N ASN A 97 30.62 20.86 3.32
CA ASN A 97 31.82 21.55 3.70
C ASN A 97 32.69 20.80 4.74
N GLN A 98 32.05 20.15 5.72
CA GLN A 98 32.74 19.33 6.73
C GLN A 98 33.50 18.15 6.10
N ASN A 99 32.98 17.62 5.00
CA ASN A 99 33.62 16.55 4.25
C ASN A 99 34.57 17.06 3.15
N ARG A 100 34.99 18.28 3.20
CA ARG A 100 35.98 18.88 2.28
C ARG A 100 35.58 18.86 0.80
N LEU A 101 34.26 18.77 0.54
CA LEU A 101 33.73 18.87 -0.81
C LEU A 101 33.54 20.32 -1.19
N ALA A 102 34.03 20.71 -2.36
CA ALA A 102 33.78 22.03 -2.92
C ALA A 102 32.42 22.08 -3.60
N ILE A 103 31.62 23.08 -3.30
CA ILE A 103 30.31 23.31 -3.93
C ILE A 103 30.52 24.15 -5.18
N ASP A 104 30.28 23.55 -6.35
CA ASP A 104 30.31 24.24 -7.63
C ASP A 104 28.94 24.84 -7.99
N ASN A 105 27.86 24.11 -7.67
CA ASN A 105 26.48 24.59 -7.81
C ASN A 105 25.61 24.08 -6.66
N TYR A 106 24.69 24.90 -6.18
CA TYR A 106 23.73 24.55 -5.16
C TYR A 106 22.45 25.35 -5.35
N ASN A 107 21.49 24.76 -6.04
CA ASN A 107 20.26 25.43 -6.43
C ASN A 107 19.07 24.85 -5.66
N GLU A 108 18.52 25.63 -4.75
CA GLU A 108 17.34 25.29 -3.94
C GLU A 108 16.07 25.68 -4.67
N SER A 109 15.11 24.78 -4.75
CA SER A 109 13.77 25.11 -5.22
C SER A 109 12.87 25.50 -4.05
N THR A 110 12.19 26.61 -4.20
CA THR A 110 11.11 27.03 -3.28
C THR A 110 9.75 26.46 -3.67
N ILE A 111 9.69 25.72 -4.79
CA ILE A 111 8.46 25.13 -5.32
C ILE A 111 8.56 23.61 -5.15
N ALA A 112 7.57 23.04 -4.47
CA ALA A 112 7.43 21.60 -4.35
C ALA A 112 7.17 20.97 -5.73
N ILE A 113 7.86 19.88 -6.04
CA ILE A 113 7.67 19.13 -7.30
C ILE A 113 6.62 18.03 -7.15
N ASP A 114 6.29 17.65 -5.92
CA ASP A 114 5.29 16.65 -5.59
C ASP A 114 4.66 16.97 -4.24
N THR A 115 3.37 16.75 -4.12
CA THR A 115 2.62 16.97 -2.88
C THR A 115 1.71 15.78 -2.66
N LYS A 116 1.73 15.21 -1.45
CA LYS A 116 0.90 14.07 -1.06
C LYS A 116 0.15 14.35 0.23
N GLU A 117 -1.13 14.05 0.20
CA GLU A 117 -1.99 14.10 1.38
C GLU A 117 -2.05 12.70 2.03
N ILE A 118 -1.81 12.65 3.33
CA ILE A 118 -1.89 11.43 4.14
C ILE A 118 -2.93 11.67 5.23
N PHE A 119 -4.04 10.96 5.16
CA PHE A 119 -5.05 10.98 6.21
C PHE A 119 -4.63 10.07 7.37
N LEU A 120 -4.58 10.62 8.58
CA LEU A 120 -4.31 9.92 9.83
C LEU A 120 -5.65 9.63 10.54
N PRO A 121 -6.16 8.39 10.51
CA PRO A 121 -7.48 8.08 11.04
C PRO A 121 -7.59 8.20 12.57
N GLU A 122 -6.47 8.21 13.28
CA GLU A 122 -6.43 8.28 14.74
C GLU A 122 -6.59 9.69 15.29
N THR A 123 -5.99 10.66 14.61
CA THR A 123 -6.09 12.09 14.95
C THR A 123 -7.18 12.80 14.15
N ASN A 124 -7.70 12.12 13.11
CA ASN A 124 -8.63 12.69 12.12
C ASN A 124 -8.04 13.93 11.44
N GLU A 125 -6.73 13.92 11.24
CA GLU A 125 -5.98 15.00 10.59
C GLU A 125 -5.46 14.54 9.24
N THR A 126 -5.34 15.48 8.30
CA THR A 126 -4.65 15.27 7.03
C THR A 126 -3.29 15.96 7.11
N LEU A 127 -2.24 15.19 6.88
CA LEU A 127 -0.88 15.71 6.70
C LEU A 127 -0.61 15.92 5.23
N ILE A 128 -0.09 17.07 4.90
CA ILE A 128 0.39 17.41 3.56
C ILE A 128 1.92 17.24 3.58
N ILE A 129 2.43 16.36 2.73
CA ILE A 129 3.87 16.14 2.56
C ILE A 129 4.27 16.73 1.23
N GLU A 130 5.22 17.64 1.28
CA GLU A 130 5.78 18.32 0.12
C GLU A 130 7.21 17.87 -0.13
N LYS A 131 7.60 17.76 -1.41
CA LYS A 131 8.90 17.30 -1.86
C LYS A 131 9.60 18.42 -2.61
N PHE A 132 10.74 18.89 -2.09
CA PHE A 132 11.53 19.96 -2.67
C PHE A 132 12.85 19.43 -3.23
N PRO A 133 13.18 19.72 -4.50
CA PRO A 133 14.46 19.37 -5.08
C PRO A 133 15.53 20.40 -4.73
N ILE A 134 16.75 19.92 -4.51
CA ILE A 134 17.96 20.73 -4.43
C ILE A 134 18.95 20.15 -5.44
N ASP A 135 19.28 20.90 -6.48
CA ASP A 135 20.28 20.49 -7.46
C ASP A 135 21.67 20.83 -6.93
N ILE A 136 22.54 19.83 -6.85
CA ILE A 136 23.86 19.95 -6.22
C ILE A 136 24.93 19.44 -7.15
N GLU A 137 25.95 20.28 -7.37
CA GLU A 137 27.18 19.94 -8.08
C GLU A 137 28.36 20.17 -7.14
N LEU A 138 29.16 19.13 -6.97
CA LEU A 138 30.27 19.11 -6.04
C LEU A 138 31.57 18.71 -6.75
N ARG A 139 32.68 19.08 -6.14
CA ARG A 139 34.01 18.62 -6.52
C ARG A 139 34.78 18.16 -5.28
N GLY A 140 35.43 17.01 -5.38
CA GLY A 140 36.22 16.46 -4.30
C GLY A 140 36.60 15.00 -4.51
N SER A 141 37.23 14.40 -3.51
CA SER A 141 37.60 12.98 -3.59
C SER A 141 36.41 12.08 -3.45
N PHE A 142 36.45 10.90 -4.08
CA PHE A 142 35.41 9.87 -3.94
C PHE A 142 35.21 9.44 -2.47
N LEU A 143 36.29 9.41 -1.69
CA LEU A 143 36.25 9.04 -0.27
C LEU A 143 35.51 10.09 0.56
N ASP A 144 35.79 11.38 0.33
CA ASP A 144 35.13 12.47 1.02
C ASP A 144 33.63 12.51 0.69
N PHE A 145 33.26 12.20 -0.56
CA PHE A 145 31.87 12.04 -0.95
C PHE A 145 31.19 10.82 -0.27
N GLY A 146 31.88 9.69 -0.17
CA GLY A 146 31.40 8.54 0.58
C GLY A 146 31.13 8.85 2.06
N ASN A 147 32.05 9.58 2.70
CA ASN A 147 31.89 10.03 4.09
C ASN A 147 30.70 11.00 4.24
N PHE A 148 30.48 11.90 3.27
CA PHE A 148 29.30 12.76 3.23
C PHE A 148 28.01 11.94 3.16
N LEU A 149 27.91 10.95 2.27
CA LEU A 149 26.73 10.09 2.17
C LEU A 149 26.46 9.29 3.46
N ASP A 150 27.53 8.79 4.08
CA ASP A 150 27.43 8.09 5.34
C ASP A 150 26.89 9.01 6.44
N GLN A 151 27.44 10.18 6.63
CA GLN A 151 26.96 11.17 7.59
C GLN A 151 25.52 11.63 7.30
N LEU A 152 25.16 11.79 6.03
CA LEU A 152 23.80 12.15 5.64
C LEU A 152 22.79 11.09 6.10
N SER A 153 23.16 9.81 6.04
CA SER A 153 22.29 8.70 6.46
C SER A 153 21.97 8.72 7.97
N TYR A 154 22.84 9.30 8.78
CA TYR A 154 22.66 9.45 10.24
C TYR A 154 21.90 10.72 10.64
N THR A 155 21.52 11.57 9.69
CA THR A 155 20.72 12.76 10.02
C THR A 155 19.31 12.38 10.47
N ASN A 156 18.70 13.24 11.27
CA ASN A 156 17.32 13.06 11.73
C ASN A 156 16.28 13.43 10.65
N TYR A 157 16.73 13.84 9.46
CA TYR A 157 15.86 14.27 8.38
C TYR A 157 15.72 13.20 7.31
N HIS A 158 14.53 13.10 6.73
CA HIS A 158 14.30 12.23 5.59
C HIS A 158 14.74 12.94 4.31
N ILE A 159 15.92 12.56 3.82
CA ILE A 159 16.53 13.13 2.60
C ILE A 159 16.80 11.99 1.63
N THR A 160 16.41 12.14 0.37
CA THR A 160 16.69 11.15 -0.67
C THR A 160 17.54 11.75 -1.77
N ILE A 161 18.46 10.96 -2.33
CA ILE A 161 19.32 11.36 -3.44
C ILE A 161 18.90 10.61 -4.70
N SER A 162 18.87 11.31 -5.82
CA SER A 162 18.55 10.77 -7.14
C SER A 162 19.42 11.39 -8.22
N ASN A 163 19.41 10.78 -9.39
CA ASN A 163 20.11 11.27 -10.60
C ASN A 163 21.59 11.54 -10.35
N MET A 164 22.23 10.65 -9.58
CA MET A 164 23.66 10.79 -9.25
C MET A 164 24.53 10.47 -10.47
N TYR A 165 25.43 11.38 -10.77
CA TYR A 165 26.45 11.23 -11.80
C TYR A 165 27.81 11.61 -11.24
N ILE A 166 28.80 10.74 -11.40
CA ILE A 166 30.17 10.95 -10.95
C ILE A 166 31.08 10.79 -12.16
N SER A 167 31.90 11.81 -12.41
CA SER A 167 32.89 11.81 -13.49
C SER A 167 34.24 12.23 -12.97
N GLN A 168 35.31 11.58 -13.45
CA GLN A 168 36.66 11.95 -13.07
C GLN A 168 37.11 13.20 -13.82
N ASN A 169 37.71 14.13 -13.11
CA ASN A 169 38.38 15.27 -13.72
C ASN A 169 39.66 14.76 -14.37
N LYS A 170 39.88 15.11 -15.65
CA LYS A 170 41.08 14.69 -16.41
C LYS A 170 42.38 15.30 -15.90
N TYR A 171 42.30 16.38 -15.14
CA TYR A 171 43.43 17.21 -14.74
C TYR A 171 43.68 17.25 -13.23
N SER A 172 42.83 16.55 -12.43
CA SER A 172 42.97 16.50 -10.99
C SER A 172 42.51 15.12 -10.46
N GLU A 173 42.87 14.79 -9.23
CA GLU A 173 42.40 13.60 -8.55
C GLU A 173 40.94 13.73 -8.08
N ASP A 174 40.38 14.94 -8.15
CA ASP A 174 39.02 15.23 -7.75
C ASP A 174 38.01 14.67 -8.75
N GLN A 175 36.86 14.30 -8.23
CA GLN A 175 35.68 13.90 -8.99
C GLN A 175 34.73 15.10 -9.14
N ASN A 176 34.07 15.21 -10.29
CA ASN A 176 32.90 16.06 -10.45
C ASN A 176 31.67 15.20 -10.15
N ILE A 177 30.87 15.59 -9.18
CA ILE A 177 29.74 14.86 -8.65
C ILE A 177 28.49 15.74 -8.79
N SER A 178 27.49 15.26 -9.48
CA SER A 178 26.20 15.94 -9.57
C SER A 178 25.08 15.02 -9.12
N PHE A 179 24.10 15.54 -8.39
CA PHE A 179 22.93 14.81 -7.95
C PHE A 179 21.80 15.77 -7.56
N ILE A 180 20.59 15.23 -7.48
CA ILE A 180 19.42 15.91 -6.92
C ILE A 180 19.16 15.34 -5.53
N SER A 181 19.17 16.23 -4.53
CA SER A 181 18.74 15.92 -3.18
C SER A 181 17.28 16.33 -3.01
N TYR A 182 16.42 15.39 -2.57
CA TYR A 182 15.03 15.71 -2.24
C TYR A 182 14.87 15.83 -0.74
N VAL A 183 14.37 16.97 -0.31
CA VAL A 183 13.97 17.26 1.06
C VAL A 183 12.47 17.17 1.16
N TYR A 184 11.99 16.54 2.23
CA TYR A 184 10.56 16.40 2.49
C TYR A 184 10.21 17.25 3.71
N THR A 185 9.10 17.99 3.61
CA THR A 185 8.49 18.72 4.72
C THR A 185 7.06 18.28 4.93
N LYS A 186 6.51 18.51 6.13
CA LYS A 186 5.12 18.24 6.44
C LYS A 186 4.43 19.48 6.99
N SER A 187 3.18 19.70 6.58
CA SER A 187 2.26 20.66 7.16
C SER A 187 0.93 19.98 7.49
N SER A 188 0.17 20.54 8.43
CA SER A 188 -1.20 20.10 8.69
C SER A 188 -2.21 21.07 8.06
N ASP A 189 -3.41 20.57 7.71
CA ASP A 189 -4.49 21.41 7.17
C ASP A 189 -4.78 22.63 8.05
N ASN A 190 -4.60 22.49 9.37
CA ASN A 190 -4.80 23.57 10.32
C ASN A 190 -3.75 24.69 10.19
N GLU A 191 -2.53 24.38 9.70
CA GLU A 191 -1.47 25.37 9.49
C GLU A 191 -1.62 26.12 8.16
N VAL A 192 -2.13 25.45 7.14
CA VAL A 192 -2.36 26.04 5.81
C VAL A 192 -3.42 27.15 5.85
N SER A 193 -4.45 26.99 6.68
CA SER A 193 -5.53 27.98 6.82
C SER A 193 -5.09 29.29 7.48
N TYR A 194 -4.01 29.29 8.26
CA TYR A 194 -3.45 30.51 8.87
C TYR A 194 -2.61 31.34 7.91
N ASN A 195 -1.98 30.72 6.91
CA ASN A 195 -1.07 31.41 5.98
C ASN A 195 -1.78 32.06 4.77
N GLN A 196 -3.08 31.80 4.55
CA GLN A 196 -3.86 32.42 3.46
C GLN A 196 -4.52 33.75 3.83
N ASN A 197 -4.36 34.23 5.06
CA ASN A 197 -5.01 35.46 5.58
C ASN A 197 -4.03 36.65 5.78
N TYR A 198 -2.88 36.67 5.05
CA TYR A 198 -1.97 37.82 5.02
C TYR A 198 -1.71 38.29 3.62
#